data_3281099d2f434a18011b2032fa44be5c
#
_entry.id   3281099d2f434a18011b2032fa44be5c
#
_cell.length_a   1.000
_cell.length_b   1.000
_cell.length_c   1.000
_cell.angle_alpha   90.00
_cell.angle_beta   90.00
_cell.angle_gamma   90.00
#
_symmetry.space_group_name_H-M   'P 1'
#
loop_
_entity.id
_entity.type
_entity.pdbx_description
1 polymer ?
#
loop_
_entity_poly.entity_id
_entity_poly.type
_entity_poly.pdbx_seq_one_letter_code
_entity_poly.pdbx_strand_id
1 'polypeptide(L)'
;MTRDGQSEGPPGGEFIDRFVFPGGEVPHISRVLYEISGAGLEAVDWEDHRPYDPLTLLRWVAQLEAQREAAIAAAGAERYRVWRMYMVGMAHAFDRGWLSVGQVIAIKPVANTPARRRQTRDYQYRQPRPQHNIQDENTKLGAAPARAELVMKCASAAKGWL
;
A
#
# COMPACT_ATOMS: atom_id res chain seq x y z
N MET A 1 2.02 5.69 5.12
CA MET A 1 2.18 7.12 5.40
C MET A 1 0.84 7.80 5.44
N THR A 2 0.67 8.78 6.31
CA THR A 2 -0.58 9.53 6.43
C THR A 2 -0.59 10.70 5.48
N ARG A 3 -1.80 11.16 5.12
CA ARG A 3 -2.00 12.35 4.29
C ARG A 3 -1.60 13.61 5.04
N ASP A 4 -1.02 14.58 4.32
CA ASP A 4 -0.66 15.90 4.87
C ASP A 4 -1.83 16.62 5.54
N GLY A 5 -1.55 17.24 6.70
CA GLY A 5 -2.47 18.15 7.37
C GLY A 5 -3.67 17.52 8.04
N GLN A 6 -3.72 16.21 8.22
CA GLN A 6 -4.81 15.55 8.95
C GLN A 6 -4.29 15.02 10.28
N SER A 7 -4.82 15.55 11.38
CA SER A 7 -4.50 15.13 12.75
C SER A 7 -5.17 13.82 13.16
N GLU A 8 -6.23 13.43 12.47
CA GLU A 8 -6.94 12.18 12.75
C GLU A 8 -6.40 11.06 11.86
N GLY A 9 -5.96 9.98 12.50
CA GLY A 9 -5.55 8.76 11.80
C GLY A 9 -6.71 8.13 11.04
N PRO A 10 -6.43 7.24 10.07
CA PRO A 10 -7.48 6.52 9.35
C PRO A 10 -8.33 5.70 10.33
N PRO A 11 -9.64 5.56 10.08
CA PRO A 11 -10.49 4.70 10.88
C PRO A 11 -9.96 3.27 10.90
N GLY A 12 -10.01 2.63 12.06
CA GLY A 12 -9.51 1.26 12.25
C GLY A 12 -8.09 1.16 12.81
N GLY A 13 -7.49 2.27 13.26
CA GLY A 13 -6.17 2.29 13.88
C GLY A 13 -6.05 1.31 15.05
N GLU A 14 -7.03 1.26 15.94
CA GLU A 14 -7.07 0.30 17.05
C GLU A 14 -7.07 -1.16 16.59
N PHE A 15 -7.82 -1.47 15.53
CA PHE A 15 -7.83 -2.82 14.96
C PHE A 15 -6.47 -3.20 14.41
N ILE A 16 -5.81 -2.29 13.69
CA ILE A 16 -4.50 -2.53 13.11
C ILE A 16 -3.46 -2.71 14.21
N ASP A 17 -3.45 -1.84 15.20
CA ASP A 17 -2.54 -1.91 16.35
C ASP A 17 -2.72 -3.20 17.15
N ARG A 18 -3.96 -3.60 17.41
CA ARG A 18 -4.23 -4.79 18.21
C ARG A 18 -3.98 -6.10 17.50
N PHE A 19 -4.31 -6.22 16.21
CA PHE A 19 -4.38 -7.52 15.53
C PHE A 19 -3.41 -7.72 14.38
N VAL A 20 -2.81 -6.65 13.85
CA VAL A 20 -1.99 -6.73 12.64
C VAL A 20 -0.55 -6.28 12.91
N PHE A 21 -0.38 -5.05 13.39
CA PHE A 21 0.93 -4.44 13.65
C PHE A 21 0.95 -3.73 15.01
N PRO A 22 1.07 -4.48 16.12
CA PRO A 22 1.14 -3.88 17.46
C PRO A 22 2.29 -2.88 17.57
N GLY A 23 1.97 -1.66 18.02
CA GLY A 23 2.94 -0.56 18.15
C GLY A 23 3.43 -0.01 16.80
N GLY A 24 2.78 -0.36 15.70
CA GLY A 24 3.13 0.15 14.37
C GLY A 24 2.74 1.61 14.19
N GLU A 25 3.67 2.43 13.73
CA GLU A 25 3.42 3.82 13.34
C GLU A 25 3.49 3.98 11.83
N VAL A 26 2.65 4.86 11.29
CA VAL A 26 2.72 5.28 9.89
C VAL A 26 3.32 6.69 9.85
N PRO A 27 4.62 6.83 9.58
CA PRO A 27 5.27 8.14 9.60
C PRO A 27 4.81 9.00 8.42
N HIS A 28 4.78 10.31 8.62
CA HIS A 28 4.66 11.26 7.53
C HIS A 28 5.92 11.26 6.66
N ILE A 29 5.78 11.55 5.35
CA ILE A 29 6.94 11.55 4.43
C ILE A 29 8.05 12.51 4.87
N SER A 30 7.71 13.66 5.45
CA SER A 30 8.69 14.62 5.93
C SER A 30 9.61 14.03 7.01
N ARG A 31 9.06 13.18 7.90
CA ARG A 31 9.87 12.49 8.91
C ARG A 31 10.83 11.49 8.27
N VAL A 32 10.35 10.73 7.28
CA VAL A 32 11.20 9.79 6.54
C VAL A 32 12.36 10.52 5.86
N LEU A 33 12.09 11.64 5.18
CA LEU A 33 13.13 12.43 4.53
C LEU A 33 14.08 13.07 5.53
N TYR A 34 13.59 13.52 6.68
CA TYR A 34 14.42 14.04 7.77
C TYR A 34 15.39 12.98 8.31
N GLU A 35 14.91 11.77 8.59
CA GLU A 35 15.73 10.66 9.09
C GLU A 35 16.76 10.20 8.04
N ILE A 36 16.40 10.16 6.77
CA ILE A 36 17.33 9.87 5.66
C ILE A 36 18.46 10.89 5.66
N SER A 37 18.14 12.18 5.78
CA SER A 37 19.13 13.25 5.82
C SER A 37 20.01 13.16 7.08
N GLY A 38 19.40 12.90 8.25
CA GLY A 38 20.12 12.70 9.52
C GLY A 38 21.09 11.52 9.49
N ALA A 39 20.79 10.50 8.71
CA ALA A 39 21.66 9.35 8.45
C ALA A 39 22.81 9.65 7.46
N GLY A 40 22.96 10.89 7.00
CA GLY A 40 23.98 11.28 6.03
C GLY A 40 23.70 10.80 4.61
N LEU A 41 22.45 10.51 4.30
CA LEU A 41 21.99 10.16 2.96
C LEU A 41 21.27 11.35 2.33
N GLU A 42 21.30 11.41 1.01
CA GLU A 42 20.60 12.43 0.24
C GLU A 42 19.44 11.80 -0.53
N ALA A 43 18.19 12.16 -0.20
CA ALA A 43 17.03 11.72 -0.94
C ALA A 43 17.02 12.39 -2.33
N VAL A 44 17.04 11.60 -3.38
CA VAL A 44 17.13 12.11 -4.76
C VAL A 44 15.88 11.89 -5.57
N ASP A 45 15.02 10.98 -5.13
CA ASP A 45 13.75 10.71 -5.79
C ASP A 45 12.72 10.13 -4.80
N TRP A 46 11.45 10.39 -5.11
CA TRP A 46 10.29 9.85 -4.42
C TRP A 46 9.21 9.49 -5.46
N GLU A 47 8.71 8.27 -5.39
CA GLU A 47 7.60 7.81 -6.22
C GLU A 47 6.44 7.34 -5.33
N ASP A 48 5.24 7.89 -5.55
CA ASP A 48 4.02 7.47 -4.85
C ASP A 48 3.36 6.30 -5.59
N HIS A 49 3.25 5.15 -4.93
CA HIS A 49 2.64 3.94 -5.46
C HIS A 49 1.15 3.81 -5.12
N ARG A 50 0.58 4.75 -4.36
CA ARG A 50 -0.82 4.74 -3.93
C ARG A 50 -1.84 4.39 -5.03
N PRO A 51 -1.69 4.81 -6.30
CA PRO A 51 -2.65 4.44 -7.35
C PRO A 51 -2.75 2.94 -7.62
N TYR A 52 -1.71 2.17 -7.29
CA TYR A 52 -1.61 0.73 -7.57
C TYR A 52 -1.99 -0.13 -6.36
N ASP A 53 -1.87 0.39 -5.14
CA ASP A 53 -2.05 -0.37 -3.91
C ASP A 53 -3.45 -0.92 -3.71
N PRO A 54 -4.55 -0.19 -3.99
CA PRO A 54 -5.89 -0.74 -3.87
C PRO A 54 -6.11 -1.98 -4.74
N LEU A 55 -5.60 -1.97 -5.97
CA LEU A 55 -5.74 -3.10 -6.90
C LEU A 55 -4.93 -4.31 -6.43
N THR A 56 -3.72 -4.07 -5.94
CA THR A 56 -2.85 -5.12 -5.40
C THR A 56 -3.50 -5.80 -4.21
N LEU A 57 -4.00 -5.03 -3.25
CA LEU A 57 -4.65 -5.55 -2.06
C LEU A 57 -5.93 -6.32 -2.39
N LEU A 58 -6.76 -5.83 -3.31
CA LEU A 58 -7.97 -6.53 -3.74
C LEU A 58 -7.66 -7.85 -4.45
N ARG A 59 -6.56 -7.93 -5.23
CA ARG A 59 -6.08 -9.19 -5.81
C ARG A 59 -5.63 -10.17 -4.74
N TRP A 60 -4.91 -9.71 -3.73
CA TRP A 60 -4.52 -10.55 -2.61
C TRP A 60 -5.73 -11.08 -1.83
N VAL A 61 -6.76 -10.26 -1.64
CA VAL A 61 -8.01 -10.72 -1.03
C VAL A 61 -8.65 -11.80 -1.88
N ALA A 62 -8.77 -11.60 -3.19
CA ALA A 62 -9.36 -12.61 -4.09
C ALA A 62 -8.58 -13.94 -4.06
N GLN A 63 -7.25 -13.89 -4.04
CA GLN A 63 -6.42 -15.09 -3.92
C GLN A 63 -6.58 -15.77 -2.57
N LEU A 64 -6.65 -14.99 -1.47
CA LEU A 64 -6.86 -15.50 -0.13
C LEU A 64 -8.24 -16.20 -0.02
N GLU A 65 -9.27 -15.63 -0.62
CA GLU A 65 -10.63 -16.21 -0.65
C GLU A 65 -10.69 -17.48 -1.50
N ALA A 66 -10.02 -17.51 -2.65
CA ALA A 66 -9.93 -18.69 -3.50
C ALA A 66 -9.23 -19.88 -2.82
N GLN A 67 -8.34 -19.60 -1.85
CA GLN A 67 -7.61 -20.60 -1.10
C GLN A 67 -8.03 -20.65 0.37
N ARG A 68 -9.28 -20.32 0.66
CA ARG A 68 -9.78 -20.16 2.03
C ARG A 68 -9.49 -21.35 2.95
N GLU A 69 -9.77 -22.56 2.50
CA GLU A 69 -9.59 -23.77 3.33
C GLU A 69 -8.12 -24.00 3.67
N ALA A 70 -7.23 -23.85 2.69
CA ALA A 70 -5.79 -23.97 2.88
C ALA A 70 -5.27 -22.86 3.80
N ALA A 71 -5.74 -21.64 3.63
CA ALA A 71 -5.36 -20.52 4.48
C ALA A 71 -5.82 -20.70 5.93
N ILE A 72 -7.03 -21.19 6.15
CA ILE A 72 -7.55 -21.51 7.49
C ILE A 72 -6.77 -22.66 8.11
N ALA A 73 -6.46 -23.70 7.35
CA ALA A 73 -5.66 -24.82 7.84
C ALA A 73 -4.24 -24.37 8.26
N ALA A 74 -3.63 -23.45 7.51
CA ALA A 74 -2.28 -22.97 7.79
C ALA A 74 -2.21 -21.95 8.94
N ALA A 75 -3.17 -21.05 9.07
CA ALA A 75 -3.06 -19.89 9.97
C ALA A 75 -4.20 -19.79 11.01
N GLY A 76 -5.22 -20.62 10.90
CA GLY A 76 -6.43 -20.55 11.72
C GLY A 76 -7.48 -19.57 11.19
N ALA A 77 -8.75 -19.83 11.54
CA ALA A 77 -9.89 -19.06 11.04
C ALA A 77 -9.88 -17.60 11.51
N GLU A 78 -9.39 -17.34 12.72
CA GLU A 78 -9.30 -15.97 13.25
C GLU A 78 -8.32 -15.13 12.44
N ARG A 79 -7.09 -15.60 12.24
CA ARG A 79 -6.06 -14.89 11.48
C ARG A 79 -6.48 -14.69 10.02
N TYR A 80 -7.14 -15.68 9.40
CA TYR A 80 -7.73 -15.52 8.07
C TYR A 80 -8.69 -14.33 8.02
N ARG A 81 -9.62 -14.21 8.99
CA ARG A 81 -10.59 -13.10 9.05
C ARG A 81 -9.90 -11.74 9.26
N VAL A 82 -8.94 -11.69 10.19
CA VAL A 82 -8.15 -10.48 10.49
C VAL A 82 -7.45 -9.97 9.23
N TRP A 83 -6.70 -10.82 8.54
CA TRP A 83 -5.96 -10.41 7.34
C TRP A 83 -6.87 -10.03 6.18
N ARG A 84 -7.97 -10.75 6.00
CA ARG A 84 -8.96 -10.40 4.98
C ARG A 84 -9.54 -8.99 5.25
N MET A 85 -9.95 -8.72 6.48
CA MET A 85 -10.50 -7.41 6.86
C MET A 85 -9.46 -6.31 6.71
N TYR A 86 -8.23 -6.55 7.17
CA TYR A 86 -7.12 -5.60 7.04
C TYR A 86 -6.87 -5.22 5.59
N MET A 87 -6.70 -6.18 4.68
CA MET A 87 -6.41 -5.89 3.28
C MET A 87 -7.53 -5.11 2.58
N VAL A 88 -8.79 -5.44 2.87
CA VAL A 88 -9.93 -4.69 2.32
C VAL A 88 -9.99 -3.26 2.88
N GLY A 89 -9.80 -3.10 4.19
CA GLY A 89 -9.76 -1.79 4.84
C GLY A 89 -8.63 -0.91 4.30
N MET A 90 -7.45 -1.49 4.10
CA MET A 90 -6.30 -0.77 3.53
C MET A 90 -6.52 -0.40 2.06
N ALA A 91 -7.12 -1.28 1.26
CA ALA A 91 -7.47 -0.95 -0.12
C ALA A 91 -8.40 0.28 -0.18
N HIS A 92 -9.38 0.33 0.73
CA HIS A 92 -10.27 1.49 0.86
C HIS A 92 -9.50 2.75 1.33
N ALA A 93 -8.63 2.63 2.32
CA ALA A 93 -7.85 3.75 2.86
C ALA A 93 -6.94 4.38 1.79
N PHE A 94 -6.27 3.56 0.96
CA PHE A 94 -5.47 4.05 -0.16
C PHE A 94 -6.34 4.70 -1.24
N ASP A 95 -7.49 4.11 -1.56
CA ASP A 95 -8.43 4.66 -2.55
C ASP A 95 -8.96 6.05 -2.14
N ARG A 96 -9.19 6.24 -0.82
CA ARG A 96 -9.60 7.54 -0.25
C ARG A 96 -8.44 8.52 -0.06
N GLY A 97 -7.19 8.09 -0.27
CA GLY A 97 -6.03 8.94 -0.09
C GLY A 97 -5.71 9.24 1.38
N TRP A 98 -6.17 8.41 2.31
CA TRP A 98 -5.80 8.54 3.73
C TRP A 98 -4.37 8.08 3.98
N LEU A 99 -3.89 7.17 3.18
CA LEU A 99 -2.55 6.57 3.25
C LEU A 99 -1.86 6.63 1.89
N SER A 100 -0.55 6.64 1.91
CA SER A 100 0.31 6.48 0.73
C SER A 100 1.40 5.47 1.01
N VAL A 101 1.78 4.72 0.00
CA VAL A 101 3.03 3.95 -0.05
C VAL A 101 3.93 4.61 -1.07
N GLY A 102 5.16 4.87 -0.69
CA GLY A 102 6.10 5.47 -1.61
C GLY A 102 7.47 4.84 -1.53
N GLN A 103 8.19 4.95 -2.60
CA GLN A 103 9.57 4.51 -2.73
C GLN A 103 10.49 5.72 -2.74
N VAL A 104 11.47 5.74 -1.83
CA VAL A 104 12.51 6.78 -1.79
C VAL A 104 13.80 6.20 -2.36
N ILE A 105 14.41 6.91 -3.29
CA ILE A 105 15.78 6.64 -3.71
C ILE A 105 16.68 7.63 -2.99
N ALA A 106 17.64 7.10 -2.22
CA ALA A 106 18.64 7.89 -1.53
C ALA A 106 20.04 7.46 -1.93
N ILE A 107 20.96 8.41 -1.96
CA ILE A 107 22.37 8.18 -2.24
C ILE A 107 23.24 8.61 -1.06
N LYS A 108 24.37 7.95 -0.89
CA LYS A 108 25.38 8.39 0.07
C LYS A 108 26.34 9.35 -0.64
N PRO A 109 26.36 10.65 -0.27
CA PRO A 109 27.29 11.59 -0.88
C PRO A 109 28.71 11.26 -0.47
N VAL A 110 29.65 11.40 -1.40
CA VAL A 110 31.08 11.28 -1.14
C VAL A 110 31.66 12.69 -1.09
N ALA A 111 32.35 13.02 0.00
CA ALA A 111 32.92 14.34 0.20
C ALA A 111 33.80 14.76 -0.99
N ASN A 112 33.65 16.00 -1.43
CA ASN A 112 34.40 16.62 -2.55
C ASN A 112 34.24 15.91 -3.92
N THR A 113 33.28 15.01 -4.06
CA THR A 113 32.98 14.38 -5.33
C THR A 113 31.64 14.90 -5.85
N PRO A 114 31.58 15.49 -7.09
CA PRO A 114 30.31 15.87 -7.66
C PRO A 114 29.37 14.67 -7.73
N ALA A 115 28.21 14.78 -7.13
CA ALA A 115 27.20 13.73 -7.26
C ALA A 115 26.84 13.59 -8.75
N ARG A 116 27.23 12.49 -9.38
CA ARG A 116 26.81 12.16 -10.75
C ARG A 116 25.34 11.81 -10.73
N ARG A 117 24.50 12.82 -10.65
CA ARG A 117 23.05 12.66 -10.77
C ARG A 117 22.66 12.53 -12.23
N ARG A 118 21.80 11.60 -12.49
CA ARG A 118 21.12 11.57 -13.80
C ARG A 118 20.15 12.74 -13.87
N GLN A 119 20.14 13.45 -14.99
CA GLN A 119 19.30 14.64 -15.16
C GLN A 119 17.82 14.29 -15.37
N THR A 120 17.51 13.06 -15.78
CA THR A 120 16.16 12.58 -16.05
C THR A 120 15.89 11.25 -15.36
N ARG A 121 14.61 10.91 -15.18
CA ARG A 121 14.14 9.64 -14.62
C ARG A 121 14.10 8.52 -15.66
N ASP A 122 14.52 8.73 -16.89
CA ASP A 122 14.40 7.77 -17.99
C ASP A 122 15.01 6.39 -17.67
N TYR A 123 16.06 6.37 -16.85
CA TYR A 123 16.70 5.12 -16.43
C TYR A 123 15.81 4.21 -15.58
N GLN A 124 14.81 4.76 -14.88
CA GLN A 124 13.86 3.99 -14.06
C GLN A 124 12.82 3.29 -14.93
N TYR A 125 12.56 3.82 -16.15
CA TYR A 125 11.51 3.37 -17.04
C TYR A 125 12.03 2.66 -18.29
N ARG A 126 13.36 2.53 -18.46
CA ARG A 126 14.00 1.95 -19.66
C ARG A 126 13.86 0.44 -19.82
N GLN A 127 13.53 -0.30 -18.78
CA GLN A 127 13.11 -1.68 -18.98
C GLN A 127 11.66 -1.65 -19.47
N PRO A 128 11.33 -2.38 -20.56
CA PRO A 128 9.94 -2.55 -20.92
C PRO A 128 9.28 -3.23 -19.72
N ARG A 129 8.58 -2.44 -18.91
CA ARG A 129 7.59 -3.03 -18.02
C ARG A 129 6.70 -3.86 -18.95
N PRO A 130 6.46 -5.16 -18.69
CA PRO A 130 5.38 -5.82 -19.35
C PRO A 130 4.21 -4.87 -19.15
N GLN A 131 3.65 -4.37 -20.25
CA GLN A 131 2.48 -3.49 -20.18
C GLN A 131 1.39 -4.34 -19.56
N HIS A 132 1.32 -4.28 -18.23
CA HIS A 132 0.25 -4.85 -17.48
C HIS A 132 -0.93 -3.94 -17.76
N ASN A 133 -1.61 -4.25 -18.85
CA ASN A 133 -2.82 -3.55 -19.23
C ASN A 133 -3.85 -3.87 -18.16
N ILE A 134 -3.99 -2.97 -17.19
CA ILE A 134 -4.96 -3.06 -16.08
C ILE A 134 -6.36 -3.28 -16.62
N GLN A 135 -6.66 -2.82 -17.85
CA GLN A 135 -7.93 -3.02 -18.53
C GLN A 135 -8.13 -4.47 -18.99
N ASP A 136 -7.10 -5.13 -19.48
CA ASP A 136 -7.19 -6.52 -19.95
C ASP A 136 -7.33 -7.52 -18.80
N GLU A 137 -6.76 -7.24 -17.64
CA GLU A 137 -6.93 -8.09 -16.46
C GLU A 137 -8.30 -7.93 -15.80
N ASN A 138 -8.88 -6.74 -15.81
CA ASN A 138 -10.27 -6.55 -15.38
C ASN A 138 -11.26 -7.32 -16.27
N THR A 139 -10.92 -7.52 -17.52
CA THR A 139 -11.74 -8.31 -18.48
C THR A 139 -11.55 -9.82 -18.27
N LYS A 140 -10.34 -10.27 -17.86
CA LYS A 140 -10.04 -11.69 -17.58
C LYS A 140 -10.58 -12.19 -16.24
N LEU A 141 -10.81 -11.32 -15.27
CA LEU A 141 -11.41 -11.67 -13.97
C LEU A 141 -12.94 -11.84 -14.02
N GLY A 142 -13.54 -11.83 -15.24
CA GLY A 142 -15.00 -11.82 -15.40
C GLY A 142 -15.54 -10.56 -14.74
N ALA A 143 -16.60 -9.95 -15.24
CA ALA A 143 -17.15 -8.70 -14.73
C ALA A 143 -17.15 -8.62 -13.18
N ALA A 144 -15.98 -8.38 -12.61
CA ALA A 144 -15.84 -8.09 -11.19
C ALA A 144 -16.68 -6.83 -10.95
N PRO A 145 -17.49 -6.79 -9.91
CA PRO A 145 -18.31 -5.63 -9.60
C PRO A 145 -17.41 -4.40 -9.60
N ALA A 146 -17.95 -3.30 -10.14
CA ALA A 146 -17.20 -2.05 -10.25
C ALA A 146 -16.45 -1.77 -8.94
N ARG A 147 -15.18 -1.34 -9.03
CA ARG A 147 -14.26 -1.09 -7.91
C ARG A 147 -14.95 -0.51 -6.66
N ALA A 148 -15.84 0.47 -6.86
CA ALA A 148 -16.65 1.08 -5.81
C ALA A 148 -17.64 0.09 -5.14
N GLU A 149 -18.19 -0.84 -5.90
CA GLU A 149 -19.18 -1.80 -5.40
C GLU A 149 -18.56 -2.91 -4.57
N LEU A 150 -17.35 -3.36 -4.94
CA LEU A 150 -16.59 -4.34 -4.16
C LEU A 150 -16.13 -3.74 -2.84
N VAL A 151 -15.62 -2.51 -2.87
CA VAL A 151 -15.20 -1.75 -1.67
C VAL A 151 -16.41 -1.48 -0.77
N MET A 152 -17.56 -1.09 -1.35
CA MET A 152 -18.80 -0.84 -0.58
C MET A 152 -19.40 -2.10 0.01
N LYS A 153 -19.42 -3.22 -0.70
CA LYS A 153 -19.90 -4.51 -0.17
C LYS A 153 -19.01 -4.98 1.00
N CYS A 154 -17.71 -4.81 0.89
CA CYS A 154 -16.79 -5.17 1.97
C CYS A 154 -16.88 -4.22 3.16
N ALA A 155 -17.03 -2.91 2.94
CA ALA A 155 -17.24 -1.92 4.00
C ALA A 155 -18.60 -2.10 4.72
N SER A 156 -19.64 -2.49 3.99
CA SER A 156 -20.97 -2.83 4.55
C SER A 156 -20.93 -4.10 5.39
N ALA A 157 -20.17 -5.10 4.97
CA ALA A 157 -19.95 -6.32 5.76
C ALA A 157 -19.19 -6.04 7.08
N ALA A 158 -18.28 -5.05 7.07
CA ALA A 158 -17.54 -4.64 8.27
C ALA A 158 -18.40 -3.92 9.32
N LYS A 159 -19.46 -3.19 8.89
CA LYS A 159 -20.41 -2.52 9.81
C LYS A 159 -21.27 -3.45 10.64
N GLY A 160 -21.42 -4.71 10.25
CA GLY A 160 -22.17 -5.72 11.00
C GLY A 160 -21.34 -6.45 12.07
N TRP A 161 -20.08 -6.04 12.32
CA TRP A 161 -19.14 -6.70 13.22
C TRP A 161 -18.52 -5.76 14.28
N LEU A 162 -18.98 -4.51 14.33
CA LEU A 162 -18.79 -3.56 15.44
C LEU A 162 -20.06 -3.50 16.29
#